data_4de1dd513f1c2338a4a1378acfb5d5f9
#
_entry.id   4de1dd513f1c2338a4a1378acfb5d5f9
#
_cell.length_a   1.000
_cell.length_b   1.000
_cell.length_c   1.000
_cell.angle_alpha   90.00
_cell.angle_beta   90.00
_cell.angle_gamma   90.00
#
_symmetry.space_group_name_H-M   'P 1'
#
loop_
_entity.id
_entity.type
_entity.pdbx_description
1 polymer ?
#
loop_
_entity_poly.entity_id
_entity_poly.type
_entity_poly.pdbx_seq_one_letter_code
_entity_poly.pdbx_strand_id
1 'polypeptide(L)'
;MNTLLVSLDLCTFCLILLSRKSAAFDYRYEACVPKNCGNGPNITFPFYIQDLHESYCGYPGFQLNCRSHGYPTINLPENDYIVENISYSTRSFRVYNAAFSSISNRRCLPQIRNTTLPIREFNYVDETRLYLFSNCTKPLSKDLSRYEVVCGDNWDLAIWNTDENLVNGLQKCEKNVVAPVEVLWK
;
A
#
# COMPACT_ATOMS: atom_id res chain seq x y z
N MET A 1 64.84 -29.75 10.93
CA MET A 1 63.97 -29.95 9.76
C MET A 1 62.49 -30.23 10.10
N ASN A 2 62.18 -30.75 11.32
CA ASN A 2 60.81 -31.07 11.72
C ASN A 2 59.98 -29.87 12.22
N THR A 3 60.60 -28.84 12.78
CA THR A 3 59.88 -27.68 13.34
C THR A 3 59.22 -26.77 12.27
N LEU A 4 59.86 -26.68 11.10
CA LEU A 4 59.37 -25.90 9.98
C LEU A 4 58.12 -26.55 9.35
N LEU A 5 58.13 -27.88 9.23
CA LEU A 5 57.01 -28.66 8.69
C LEU A 5 55.76 -28.57 9.59
N VAL A 6 55.94 -28.72 10.91
CA VAL A 6 54.87 -28.58 11.91
C VAL A 6 54.28 -27.17 11.92
N SER A 7 55.12 -26.14 11.74
CA SER A 7 54.65 -24.75 11.63
C SER A 7 53.84 -24.48 10.37
N LEU A 8 54.24 -25.08 9.24
CA LEU A 8 53.45 -24.97 7.97
C LEU A 8 52.10 -25.68 8.06
N ASP A 9 52.07 -26.88 8.65
CA ASP A 9 50.84 -27.63 8.84
C ASP A 9 49.85 -26.91 9.77
N LEU A 10 50.35 -26.30 10.83
CA LEU A 10 49.54 -25.51 11.75
C LEU A 10 48.97 -24.25 11.07
N CYS A 11 49.79 -23.59 10.24
CA CYS A 11 49.37 -22.39 9.51
C CYS A 11 48.30 -22.72 8.43
N THR A 12 48.47 -23.83 7.71
CA THR A 12 47.46 -24.29 6.74
C THR A 12 46.17 -24.73 7.42
N PHE A 13 46.25 -25.37 8.55
CA PHE A 13 45.07 -25.74 9.34
C PHE A 13 44.32 -24.52 9.88
N CYS A 14 45.01 -23.52 10.38
CA CYS A 14 44.43 -22.22 10.77
C CYS A 14 43.79 -21.50 9.58
N LEU A 15 44.38 -21.51 8.39
CA LEU A 15 43.81 -20.91 7.18
C LEU A 15 42.56 -21.66 6.72
N ILE A 16 42.54 -22.97 6.84
CA ILE A 16 41.36 -23.79 6.54
C ILE A 16 40.22 -23.51 7.53
N LEU A 17 40.53 -23.33 8.81
CA LEU A 17 39.53 -22.98 9.83
C LEU A 17 38.97 -21.56 9.61
N LEU A 18 39.84 -20.61 9.23
CA LEU A 18 39.43 -19.23 8.93
C LEU A 18 38.64 -19.11 7.60
N SER A 19 38.92 -20.02 6.65
CA SER A 19 38.19 -20.04 5.38
C SER A 19 36.81 -20.73 5.46
N ARG A 20 36.48 -21.38 6.57
CA ARG A 20 35.11 -21.75 6.86
C ARG A 20 34.31 -20.46 7.05
N LYS A 21 33.78 -19.91 5.95
CA LYS A 21 32.71 -18.93 6.02
C LYS A 21 31.63 -19.59 6.87
N SER A 22 31.57 -19.23 8.13
CA SER A 22 30.38 -19.43 8.93
C SER A 22 29.30 -18.67 8.20
N ALA A 23 28.53 -19.32 7.36
CA ALA A 23 27.24 -18.82 6.99
C ALA A 23 26.45 -18.82 8.31
N ALA A 24 26.61 -17.74 9.08
CA ALA A 24 25.75 -17.49 10.23
C ALA A 24 24.36 -17.34 9.63
N PHE A 25 23.66 -18.45 9.64
CA PHE A 25 22.31 -18.55 9.14
C PHE A 25 21.44 -17.78 10.13
N ASP A 26 21.15 -16.53 9.79
CA ASP A 26 20.26 -15.71 10.61
C ASP A 26 18.81 -16.09 10.27
N TYR A 27 18.20 -16.88 11.15
CA TYR A 27 16.79 -17.29 11.03
C TYR A 27 15.84 -16.09 10.88
N ARG A 28 16.24 -14.92 11.38
CA ARG A 28 15.47 -13.68 11.22
C ARG A 28 15.43 -13.23 9.77
N TYR A 29 16.52 -13.43 9.05
CA TYR A 29 16.56 -13.10 7.62
C TYR A 29 15.61 -13.98 6.81
N GLU A 30 15.55 -15.29 7.11
CA GLU A 30 14.59 -16.20 6.44
C GLU A 30 13.14 -15.86 6.77
N ALA A 31 12.85 -15.47 7.98
CA ALA A 31 11.50 -15.07 8.36
C ALA A 31 11.01 -13.87 7.56
N CYS A 32 11.93 -13.00 7.09
CA CYS A 32 11.64 -11.74 6.41
C CYS A 32 11.82 -11.78 4.89
N VAL A 33 11.98 -12.97 4.29
CA VAL A 33 12.01 -13.09 2.82
C VAL A 33 10.72 -12.57 2.20
N PRO A 34 10.76 -12.06 0.94
CA PRO A 34 9.58 -11.54 0.27
C PRO A 34 8.45 -12.59 0.23
N LYS A 35 7.24 -12.18 0.60
CA LYS A 35 6.03 -12.99 0.54
C LYS A 35 4.92 -12.23 -0.18
N ASN A 36 3.90 -12.95 -0.63
CA ASN A 36 2.70 -12.35 -1.22
C ASN A 36 1.44 -13.05 -0.71
N CYS A 37 0.30 -12.43 -0.96
CA CYS A 37 -1.01 -12.96 -0.58
C CYS A 37 -1.61 -13.95 -1.60
N GLY A 38 -0.87 -14.30 -2.65
CA GLY A 38 -1.34 -15.11 -3.77
C GLY A 38 -1.50 -14.28 -5.04
N ASN A 39 -2.04 -13.08 -4.95
CA ASN A 39 -2.11 -12.07 -5.99
C ASN A 39 -1.47 -10.76 -5.50
N GLY A 40 -1.22 -9.82 -6.43
CA GLY A 40 -0.64 -8.53 -6.10
C GLY A 40 0.88 -8.56 -5.91
N PRO A 41 1.45 -7.53 -5.27
CA PRO A 41 2.88 -7.36 -5.15
C PRO A 41 3.52 -8.32 -4.15
N ASN A 42 4.83 -8.58 -4.34
CA ASN A 42 5.67 -9.16 -3.31
C ASN A 42 5.91 -8.12 -2.21
N ILE A 43 5.73 -8.55 -0.97
CA ILE A 43 5.82 -7.70 0.21
C ILE A 43 7.18 -7.92 0.87
N THR A 44 7.91 -6.81 1.03
CA THR A 44 9.18 -6.71 1.75
C THR A 44 9.18 -5.50 2.66
N PHE A 45 10.24 -5.34 3.46
CA PHE A 45 10.44 -4.14 4.26
C PHE A 45 10.22 -2.84 3.44
N PRO A 46 9.51 -1.82 3.95
CA PRO A 46 9.04 -1.67 5.33
C PRO A 46 7.69 -2.36 5.63
N PHE A 47 7.04 -2.95 4.64
CA PHE A 47 5.78 -3.67 4.82
C PHE A 47 6.01 -5.09 5.32
N TYR A 48 5.03 -5.62 6.03
CA TYR A 48 4.97 -7.03 6.43
C TYR A 48 3.51 -7.52 6.39
N ILE A 49 3.33 -8.80 6.12
CA ILE A 49 2.00 -9.43 6.08
C ILE A 49 1.76 -10.12 7.42
N GLN A 50 0.67 -9.76 8.10
CA GLN A 50 0.22 -10.44 9.31
C GLN A 50 0.06 -11.95 9.05
N ASP A 51 0.42 -12.77 10.01
CA ASP A 51 0.33 -14.24 9.98
C ASP A 51 1.25 -14.93 8.95
N LEU A 52 1.91 -14.19 8.06
CA LEU A 52 2.92 -14.72 7.14
C LEU A 52 4.33 -14.28 7.49
N HIS A 53 4.53 -13.02 7.87
CA HIS A 53 5.80 -12.50 8.35
C HIS A 53 5.77 -12.34 9.87
N GLU A 54 6.93 -12.44 10.48
CA GLU A 54 7.11 -11.99 11.86
C GLU A 54 7.01 -10.46 11.95
N SER A 55 6.50 -9.93 13.05
CA SER A 55 6.25 -8.49 13.21
C SER A 55 7.51 -7.63 13.12
N TYR A 56 8.69 -8.20 13.40
CA TYR A 56 9.98 -7.52 13.25
C TYR A 56 10.46 -7.40 11.79
N CYS A 57 9.76 -8.03 10.84
CA CYS A 57 10.09 -7.95 9.41
C CYS A 57 9.63 -6.64 8.76
N GLY A 58 8.90 -5.78 9.47
CA GLY A 58 8.44 -4.50 8.95
C GLY A 58 8.40 -3.41 10.00
N TYR A 59 7.90 -2.26 9.60
CA TYR A 59 7.77 -1.10 10.47
C TYR A 59 6.36 -1.05 11.09
N PRO A 60 6.22 -0.59 12.34
CA PRO A 60 4.91 -0.31 12.91
C PRO A 60 4.10 0.63 11.99
N GLY A 61 2.84 0.30 11.73
CA GLY A 61 1.99 1.04 10.79
C GLY A 61 2.04 0.57 9.33
N PHE A 62 2.98 -0.34 8.97
CA PHE A 62 3.11 -0.90 7.63
C PHE A 62 2.58 -2.33 7.52
N GLN A 63 1.75 -2.72 8.47
CA GLN A 63 1.13 -4.04 8.47
C GLN A 63 0.11 -4.18 7.35
N LEU A 64 0.18 -5.29 6.64
CA LEU A 64 -0.77 -5.70 5.63
C LEU A 64 -1.47 -6.99 6.05
N ASN A 65 -2.68 -7.19 5.56
CA ASN A 65 -3.46 -8.42 5.76
C ASN A 65 -3.79 -9.04 4.41
N CYS A 66 -3.74 -10.37 4.30
CA CYS A 66 -4.23 -11.07 3.12
C CYS A 66 -5.73 -11.29 3.22
N ARG A 67 -6.50 -10.82 2.25
CA ARG A 67 -7.94 -11.07 2.17
C ARG A 67 -8.28 -12.16 1.15
N SER A 68 -9.55 -12.56 1.14
CA SER A 68 -10.09 -13.70 0.38
C SER A 68 -9.82 -13.69 -1.13
N HIS A 69 -9.42 -12.56 -1.71
CA HIS A 69 -9.10 -12.45 -3.14
C HIS A 69 -7.59 -12.49 -3.44
N GLY A 70 -6.76 -12.79 -2.43
CA GLY A 70 -5.32 -12.93 -2.59
C GLY A 70 -4.53 -11.63 -2.75
N TYR A 71 -5.17 -10.47 -2.58
CA TYR A 71 -4.47 -9.18 -2.55
C TYR A 71 -4.19 -8.72 -1.13
N PRO A 72 -3.04 -8.08 -0.87
CA PRO A 72 -2.77 -7.46 0.40
C PRO A 72 -3.67 -6.23 0.63
N THR A 73 -4.10 -6.05 1.86
CA THR A 73 -4.89 -4.89 2.29
C THR A 73 -4.19 -4.15 3.39
N ILE A 74 -4.24 -2.82 3.35
CA ILE A 74 -3.82 -1.94 4.42
C ILE A 74 -5.04 -1.34 5.11
N ASN A 75 -5.04 -1.34 6.44
CA ASN A 75 -6.07 -0.67 7.22
C ASN A 75 -5.61 0.77 7.48
N LEU A 76 -6.28 1.71 6.84
CA LEU A 76 -6.14 3.14 7.12
C LEU A 76 -7.34 3.61 7.94
N PRO A 77 -7.23 4.68 8.72
CA PRO A 77 -8.36 5.19 9.49
C PRO A 77 -9.62 5.34 8.64
N GLU A 78 -10.73 4.80 9.14
CA GLU A 78 -12.07 4.79 8.55
C GLU A 78 -12.27 3.89 7.32
N ASN A 79 -11.21 3.38 6.68
CA ASN A 79 -11.33 2.56 5.46
C ASN A 79 -10.23 1.51 5.34
N ASP A 80 -10.57 0.36 4.76
CA ASP A 80 -9.60 -0.61 4.27
C ASP A 80 -9.28 -0.36 2.79
N TYR A 81 -8.01 -0.51 2.43
CA TYR A 81 -7.55 -0.35 1.06
C TYR A 81 -6.86 -1.62 0.56
N ILE A 82 -7.19 -2.02 -0.65
CA ILE A 82 -6.47 -3.08 -1.37
C ILE A 82 -5.21 -2.45 -1.97
N VAL A 83 -4.07 -3.08 -1.73
CA VAL A 83 -2.78 -2.67 -2.29
C VAL A 83 -2.59 -3.39 -3.62
N GLU A 84 -2.71 -2.64 -4.71
CA GLU A 84 -2.58 -3.16 -6.06
C GLU A 84 -1.12 -3.33 -6.47
N ASN A 85 -0.30 -2.35 -6.13
CA ASN A 85 1.11 -2.33 -6.47
C ASN A 85 1.94 -1.56 -5.42
N ILE A 86 3.21 -1.94 -5.26
CA ILE A 86 4.18 -1.26 -4.41
C ILE A 86 5.43 -0.97 -5.23
N SER A 87 5.83 0.30 -5.29
CA SER A 87 7.08 0.74 -5.87
C SER A 87 8.07 1.09 -4.76
N TYR A 88 8.99 0.17 -4.47
CA TYR A 88 10.00 0.36 -3.42
C TYR A 88 11.02 1.45 -3.77
N SER A 89 11.28 1.67 -5.06
CA SER A 89 12.22 2.69 -5.54
C SER A 89 11.69 4.10 -5.36
N THR A 90 10.40 4.31 -5.60
CA THR A 90 9.72 5.62 -5.44
C THR A 90 9.08 5.80 -4.07
N ARG A 91 9.11 4.76 -3.24
CA ARG A 91 8.41 4.71 -1.96
C ARG A 91 6.94 5.08 -2.10
N SER A 92 6.27 4.49 -3.08
CA SER A 92 4.85 4.70 -3.30
C SER A 92 4.11 3.37 -3.44
N PHE A 93 2.85 3.35 -3.08
CA PHE A 93 1.97 2.21 -3.31
C PHE A 93 0.61 2.67 -3.81
N ARG A 94 0.12 1.95 -4.81
CA ARG A 94 -1.18 2.19 -5.39
C ARG A 94 -2.22 1.39 -4.64
N VAL A 95 -3.32 2.07 -4.30
CA VAL A 95 -4.41 1.50 -3.54
C VAL A 95 -5.76 1.83 -4.13
N TYR A 96 -6.74 1.00 -3.85
CA TYR A 96 -8.15 1.34 -4.01
C TYR A 96 -8.96 0.89 -2.80
N ASN A 97 -10.00 1.64 -2.47
CA ASN A 97 -10.83 1.34 -1.31
C ASN A 97 -11.46 -0.06 -1.45
N ALA A 98 -11.33 -0.89 -0.43
CA ALA A 98 -11.77 -2.28 -0.46
C ALA A 98 -13.29 -2.45 -0.66
N ALA A 99 -14.07 -1.42 -0.35
CA ALA A 99 -15.50 -1.42 -0.60
C ALA A 99 -15.84 -1.53 -2.08
N PHE A 100 -14.94 -1.09 -2.99
CA PHE A 100 -15.14 -1.25 -4.43
C PHE A 100 -15.03 -2.70 -4.91
N SER A 101 -14.31 -3.56 -4.20
CA SER A 101 -14.14 -4.97 -4.58
C SER A 101 -15.38 -5.82 -4.32
N SER A 102 -16.26 -5.40 -3.43
CA SER A 102 -17.47 -6.13 -3.02
C SER A 102 -18.71 -5.81 -3.88
N ILE A 103 -18.57 -4.91 -4.86
CA ILE A 103 -19.71 -4.48 -5.66
C ILE A 103 -19.99 -5.47 -6.79
N SER A 104 -21.03 -6.26 -6.64
CA SER A 104 -21.55 -7.16 -7.69
C SER A 104 -22.11 -6.38 -8.90
N ASN A 105 -22.53 -5.14 -8.70
CA ASN A 105 -23.02 -4.24 -9.73
C ASN A 105 -22.05 -3.06 -9.91
N ARG A 106 -21.16 -3.15 -10.90
CA ARG A 106 -20.10 -2.18 -11.20
C ARG A 106 -20.55 -0.74 -11.52
N ARG A 107 -21.84 -0.45 -11.40
CA ARG A 107 -22.39 0.88 -11.73
C ARG A 107 -22.47 1.81 -10.53
N CYS A 108 -22.28 1.31 -9.31
CA CYS A 108 -22.46 2.09 -8.09
C CYS A 108 -21.18 2.26 -7.31
N LEU A 109 -20.90 3.48 -6.87
CA LEU A 109 -19.82 3.73 -5.92
C LEU A 109 -20.31 3.37 -4.50
N PRO A 110 -19.49 2.65 -3.71
CA PRO A 110 -19.86 2.30 -2.34
C PRO A 110 -19.86 3.54 -1.45
N GLN A 111 -20.52 3.44 -0.32
CA GLN A 111 -20.28 4.40 0.75
C GLN A 111 -18.86 4.24 1.30
N ILE A 112 -18.08 5.29 1.16
CA ILE A 112 -16.75 5.41 1.77
C ILE A 112 -16.70 6.62 2.67
N ARG A 113 -15.82 6.60 3.65
CA ARG A 113 -15.58 7.72 4.54
C ARG A 113 -14.33 8.46 4.13
N ASN A 114 -14.20 9.69 4.59
CA ASN A 114 -12.99 10.46 4.37
C ASN A 114 -11.80 9.72 4.99
N THR A 115 -10.74 9.52 4.20
CA THR A 115 -9.55 8.81 4.66
C THR A 115 -8.56 9.80 5.22
N THR A 116 -8.15 9.57 6.46
CA THR A 116 -7.05 10.31 7.09
C THR A 116 -5.82 9.43 7.08
N LEU A 117 -4.73 9.90 6.45
CA LEU A 117 -3.46 9.17 6.50
C LEU A 117 -2.74 9.42 7.82
N PRO A 118 -2.12 8.39 8.43
CA PRO A 118 -1.18 8.57 9.52
C PRO A 118 0.03 9.38 9.00
N ILE A 119 0.10 10.67 9.34
CA ILE A 119 1.10 11.62 8.81
C ILE A 119 2.55 11.31 9.18
N ARG A 120 2.78 10.42 10.12
CA ARG A 120 4.14 9.97 10.48
C ARG A 120 4.70 9.01 9.43
N GLU A 121 3.84 8.14 8.90
CA GLU A 121 4.19 7.03 8.02
C GLU A 121 3.90 7.34 6.55
N PHE A 122 2.80 8.05 6.26
CA PHE A 122 2.28 8.21 4.91
C PHE A 122 2.01 9.66 4.52
N ASN A 123 2.11 9.93 3.22
CA ASN A 123 1.69 11.19 2.59
C ASN A 123 0.80 10.90 1.38
N TYR A 124 -0.09 11.82 1.07
CA TYR A 124 -0.82 11.79 -0.20
C TYR A 124 0.11 12.10 -1.37
N VAL A 125 -0.10 11.44 -2.49
CA VAL A 125 0.31 11.96 -3.78
C VAL A 125 -0.80 12.92 -4.24
N ASP A 126 -0.54 14.20 -4.22
CA ASP A 126 -1.56 15.23 -4.44
C ASP A 126 -2.31 15.08 -5.76
N GLU A 127 -1.64 14.59 -6.80
CA GLU A 127 -2.20 14.41 -8.15
C GLU A 127 -3.14 13.22 -8.28
N THR A 128 -3.18 12.31 -7.29
CA THR A 128 -3.90 11.03 -7.38
C THR A 128 -5.05 10.88 -6.38
N ARG A 129 -5.65 12.01 -5.98
CA ARG A 129 -6.83 11.99 -5.10
C ARG A 129 -8.12 12.05 -5.91
N LEU A 130 -9.06 11.18 -5.58
CA LEU A 130 -10.42 11.20 -6.12
C LEU A 130 -11.36 11.85 -5.10
N TYR A 131 -12.09 12.86 -5.52
CA TYR A 131 -13.13 13.51 -4.75
C TYR A 131 -14.49 12.93 -5.14
N LEU A 132 -15.24 12.44 -4.16
CA LEU A 132 -16.62 12.00 -4.31
C LEU A 132 -17.53 13.01 -3.63
N PHE A 133 -18.51 13.49 -4.37
CA PHE A 133 -19.43 14.54 -3.92
C PHE A 133 -20.83 14.02 -3.75
N SER A 134 -21.56 14.55 -2.76
CA SER A 134 -22.97 14.27 -2.52
C SER A 134 -23.73 15.54 -2.13
N ASN A 135 -25.05 15.45 -2.22
CA ASN A 135 -25.95 16.57 -2.00
C ASN A 135 -25.65 17.78 -2.92
N CYS A 136 -25.48 17.52 -4.21
CA CYS A 136 -25.19 18.57 -5.17
C CYS A 136 -26.48 19.29 -5.59
N THR A 137 -26.40 20.62 -5.73
CA THR A 137 -27.53 21.44 -6.23
C THR A 137 -27.83 21.07 -7.68
N LYS A 138 -29.05 20.61 -7.93
CA LYS A 138 -29.54 20.26 -9.28
C LYS A 138 -30.27 21.48 -9.92
N PRO A 139 -30.25 21.63 -11.26
CA PRO A 139 -29.55 20.81 -12.22
C PRO A 139 -28.04 21.06 -12.23
N LEU A 140 -27.26 20.02 -12.55
CA LEU A 140 -25.83 20.14 -12.75
C LEU A 140 -25.54 20.93 -14.03
N SER A 141 -24.46 21.71 -14.02
CA SER A 141 -23.95 22.36 -15.24
C SER A 141 -23.48 21.33 -16.26
N LYS A 142 -23.41 21.70 -17.54
CA LYS A 142 -22.89 20.81 -18.59
C LYS A 142 -21.48 20.28 -18.28
N ASP A 143 -20.67 21.11 -17.67
CA ASP A 143 -19.27 20.77 -17.32
C ASP A 143 -19.22 19.73 -16.21
N LEU A 144 -20.14 19.76 -15.26
CA LEU A 144 -20.22 18.81 -14.16
C LEU A 144 -20.98 17.53 -14.53
N SER A 145 -21.89 17.56 -15.49
CA SER A 145 -22.68 16.37 -15.83
C SER A 145 -21.87 15.19 -16.33
N ARG A 146 -20.66 15.41 -16.89
CA ARG A 146 -19.76 14.35 -17.33
C ARG A 146 -19.13 13.56 -16.18
N TYR A 147 -19.12 14.12 -14.97
CA TYR A 147 -18.62 13.46 -13.75
C TYR A 147 -19.72 12.84 -12.93
N GLU A 148 -20.95 12.85 -13.42
CA GLU A 148 -22.11 12.34 -12.71
C GLU A 148 -21.99 10.83 -12.47
N VAL A 149 -22.16 10.43 -11.22
CA VAL A 149 -22.21 9.04 -10.82
C VAL A 149 -23.67 8.58 -10.86
N VAL A 150 -24.02 7.85 -11.92
CA VAL A 150 -25.38 7.34 -12.10
C VAL A 150 -25.59 6.13 -11.22
N CYS A 151 -25.73 6.35 -9.90
CA CYS A 151 -25.98 5.21 -9.03
C CYS A 151 -26.37 5.52 -7.60
N GLY A 152 -27.61 5.25 -7.30
CA GLY A 152 -28.10 5.24 -5.92
C GLY A 152 -28.00 6.60 -5.23
N ASP A 153 -28.29 6.61 -3.94
CA ASP A 153 -28.48 7.85 -3.16
C ASP A 153 -27.20 8.37 -2.49
N ASN A 154 -26.02 7.83 -2.84
CA ASN A 154 -24.82 8.10 -2.06
C ASN A 154 -23.90 9.19 -2.64
N TRP A 155 -23.70 9.20 -3.97
CA TRP A 155 -22.76 10.10 -4.63
C TRP A 155 -23.37 10.70 -5.90
N ASP A 156 -23.18 12.01 -6.06
CA ASP A 156 -23.62 12.74 -7.25
C ASP A 156 -22.49 12.86 -8.28
N LEU A 157 -21.26 13.16 -7.85
CA LEU A 157 -20.12 13.39 -8.73
C LEU A 157 -18.86 12.67 -8.24
N ALA A 158 -17.97 12.34 -9.20
CA ALA A 158 -16.61 11.84 -8.92
C ALA A 158 -15.61 12.63 -9.77
N ILE A 159 -14.73 13.42 -9.14
CA ILE A 159 -13.81 14.35 -9.80
C ILE A 159 -12.39 14.14 -9.27
N TRP A 160 -11.41 14.05 -10.18
CA TRP A 160 -10.01 13.98 -9.81
C TRP A 160 -9.48 15.30 -9.27
N ASN A 161 -8.50 15.25 -8.36
CA ASN A 161 -7.87 16.43 -7.78
C ASN A 161 -7.23 17.37 -8.80
N THR A 162 -6.78 16.85 -9.92
CA THR A 162 -6.14 17.61 -11.01
C THR A 162 -7.13 18.20 -12.02
N ASP A 163 -8.41 17.92 -11.86
CA ASP A 163 -9.43 18.38 -12.81
C ASP A 163 -9.81 19.84 -12.55
N GLU A 164 -9.90 20.62 -13.60
CA GLU A 164 -10.28 22.04 -13.55
C GLU A 164 -11.68 22.29 -12.96
N ASN A 165 -12.56 21.29 -13.04
CA ASN A 165 -13.92 21.37 -12.52
C ASN A 165 -14.05 20.97 -11.03
N LEU A 166 -12.96 20.64 -10.37
CA LEU A 166 -12.98 20.31 -8.94
C LEU A 166 -13.56 21.47 -8.11
N VAL A 167 -13.15 22.70 -8.40
CA VAL A 167 -13.65 23.91 -7.71
C VAL A 167 -15.16 24.07 -7.90
N ASN A 168 -15.66 23.79 -9.11
CA ASN A 168 -17.09 23.84 -9.40
C ASN A 168 -17.85 22.77 -8.59
N GLY A 169 -17.29 21.55 -8.44
CA GLY A 169 -17.84 20.53 -7.58
C GLY A 169 -17.91 20.94 -6.12
N LEU A 170 -16.81 21.51 -5.58
CA LEU A 170 -16.74 22.02 -4.21
C LEU A 170 -17.75 23.15 -3.92
N GLN A 171 -18.12 23.95 -4.91
CA GLN A 171 -19.10 25.03 -4.77
C GLN A 171 -20.56 24.55 -4.92
N LYS A 172 -20.78 23.47 -5.65
CA LYS A 172 -22.12 22.97 -5.98
C LYS A 172 -22.63 21.89 -5.06
N CYS A 173 -21.76 21.26 -4.29
CA CYS A 173 -22.11 20.13 -3.45
C CYS A 173 -21.79 20.42 -1.98
N GLU A 174 -22.66 19.95 -1.07
CA GLU A 174 -22.50 20.20 0.36
C GLU A 174 -21.47 19.28 1.02
N LYS A 175 -21.30 18.08 0.50
CA LYS A 175 -20.41 17.07 1.09
C LYS A 175 -19.45 16.53 0.06
N ASN A 176 -18.23 16.31 0.51
CA ASN A 176 -17.22 15.59 -0.26
C ASN A 176 -16.43 14.63 0.63
N VAL A 177 -15.90 13.58 0.00
CA VAL A 177 -15.00 12.60 0.59
C VAL A 177 -13.80 12.44 -0.33
N VAL A 178 -12.62 12.35 0.26
CA VAL A 178 -11.38 12.14 -0.49
C VAL A 178 -10.92 10.71 -0.35
N ALA A 179 -10.71 10.04 -1.48
CA ALA A 179 -10.14 8.72 -1.57
C ALA A 179 -8.74 8.80 -2.21
N PRO A 180 -7.68 8.38 -1.51
CA PRO A 180 -6.35 8.27 -2.11
C PRO A 180 -6.33 7.12 -3.12
N VAL A 181 -5.54 7.30 -4.19
CA VAL A 181 -5.26 6.25 -5.18
C VAL A 181 -3.78 5.85 -5.10
N GLU A 182 -2.91 6.79 -4.84
CA GLU A 182 -1.50 6.51 -4.59
C GLU A 182 -1.03 7.22 -3.30
N VAL A 183 -0.21 6.51 -2.54
CA VAL A 183 0.28 6.94 -1.22
C VAL A 183 1.79 6.78 -1.19
N LEU A 184 2.48 7.81 -0.68
CA LEU A 184 3.91 7.79 -0.40
C LEU A 184 4.15 7.38 1.06
N TRP A 185 5.22 6.62 1.31
CA TRP A 185 5.72 6.41 2.67
C TRP A 185 7.07 7.12 2.89
N LYS A 186 7.34 7.45 4.15
CA LYS A 186 8.55 8.16 4.60
C LYS A 186 9.70 7.21 4.92
#